data_25a15b552570969dc8a61d119f466c1d
#
_entry.id   25a15b552570969dc8a61d119f466c1d
#
_cell.length_a   1.000
_cell.length_b   1.000
_cell.length_c   1.000
_cell.angle_alpha   90.00
_cell.angle_beta   90.00
_cell.angle_gamma   90.00
#
_symmetry.space_group_name_H-M   'P 1'
#
loop_
_entity.id
_entity.type
_entity.pdbx_description
1 polymer ?
#
loop_
_entity_poly.entity_id
_entity_poly.type
_entity_poly.pdbx_seq_one_letter_code
_entity_poly.pdbx_strand_id
1 'polypeptide(L)'
;DHLNRVWHRLDPWPDVVAGMERLKQKFTLASLSNGNVALIVNMAKRGRIPWDMVLGAEVAGYYKPQREAYSISVSLLGLDPNQALMVAAHNGDLVAAADVGLRTAFVRRPTEYGPNQNLDLEPKHKFDFIADDFLDLADQLGC
;
A
#
# COMPACT_ATOMS: atom_id res chain seq x y z
N ASP A 1 -7.43 16.33 -19.25
CA ASP A 1 -8.40 15.25 -18.99
C ASP A 1 -7.97 13.85 -19.45
N HIS A 2 -7.29 13.73 -20.61
CA HIS A 2 -6.89 12.40 -21.12
C HIS A 2 -5.78 11.76 -20.25
N LEU A 3 -4.77 12.52 -19.86
CA LEU A 3 -3.66 12.03 -19.02
C LEU A 3 -4.13 11.58 -17.63
N ASN A 4 -5.07 12.30 -17.01
CA ASN A 4 -5.67 11.87 -15.74
C ASN A 4 -6.38 10.53 -15.84
N ARG A 5 -7.01 10.24 -17.00
CA ARG A 5 -7.70 8.95 -17.22
C ARG A 5 -6.77 7.78 -17.46
N VAL A 6 -5.50 8.02 -17.82
CA VAL A 6 -4.51 6.95 -18.00
C VAL A 6 -4.21 6.28 -16.65
N TRP A 7 -4.13 7.04 -15.56
CA TRP A 7 -3.93 6.49 -14.22
C TRP A 7 -5.00 5.45 -13.83
N HIS A 8 -6.24 5.64 -14.27
CA HIS A 8 -7.34 4.69 -14.01
C HIS A 8 -7.19 3.35 -14.75
N ARG A 9 -6.20 3.22 -15.64
CA ARG A 9 -6.00 2.06 -16.51
C ARG A 9 -4.66 1.36 -16.27
N LEU A 10 -3.95 1.71 -15.21
CA LEU A 10 -2.72 1.02 -14.83
C LEU A 10 -3.05 -0.41 -14.42
N ASP A 11 -2.24 -1.33 -14.91
CA ASP A 11 -2.31 -2.73 -14.50
C ASP A 11 -1.48 -2.95 -13.22
N PRO A 12 -1.90 -3.84 -12.32
CA PRO A 12 -1.11 -4.17 -11.14
C PRO A 12 0.17 -4.92 -11.54
N TRP A 13 1.13 -4.94 -10.65
CA TRP A 13 2.28 -5.83 -10.78
C TRP A 13 1.81 -7.28 -10.80
N PRO A 14 2.54 -8.20 -11.49
CA PRO A 14 2.09 -9.59 -11.70
C PRO A 14 1.83 -10.38 -10.41
N ASP A 15 2.53 -10.07 -9.34
CA ASP A 15 2.44 -10.73 -8.02
C ASP A 15 1.26 -10.24 -7.17
N VAL A 16 0.70 -9.05 -7.49
CA VAL A 16 -0.22 -8.33 -6.58
C VAL A 16 -1.51 -9.12 -6.34
N VAL A 17 -2.20 -9.53 -7.40
CA VAL A 17 -3.52 -10.17 -7.23
C VAL A 17 -3.40 -11.46 -6.44
N ALA A 18 -2.48 -12.35 -6.84
CA ALA A 18 -2.30 -13.65 -6.18
C ALA A 18 -1.81 -13.49 -4.72
N GLY A 19 -0.86 -12.58 -4.48
CA GLY A 19 -0.37 -12.30 -3.13
C GLY A 19 -1.45 -11.70 -2.23
N MET A 20 -2.22 -10.73 -2.73
CA MET A 20 -3.30 -10.12 -1.97
C MET A 20 -4.48 -11.07 -1.71
N GLU A 21 -4.81 -11.98 -2.63
CA GLU A 21 -5.82 -13.02 -2.39
C GLU A 21 -5.42 -13.95 -1.25
N ARG A 22 -4.14 -14.30 -1.13
CA ARG A 22 -3.61 -15.06 0.01
C ARG A 22 -3.71 -14.27 1.31
N LEU A 23 -3.21 -13.02 1.32
CA LEU A 23 -3.27 -12.13 2.48
C LEU A 23 -4.70 -11.90 2.97
N LYS A 24 -5.65 -11.76 2.05
CA LYS A 24 -7.07 -11.53 2.35
C LYS A 24 -7.73 -12.67 3.13
N GLN A 25 -7.21 -13.87 3.04
CA GLN A 25 -7.73 -15.00 3.81
C GLN A 25 -7.52 -14.84 5.32
N LYS A 26 -6.56 -14.01 5.71
CA LYS A 26 -6.16 -13.83 7.12
C LYS A 26 -6.30 -12.40 7.62
N PHE A 27 -6.23 -11.42 6.72
CA PHE A 27 -6.20 -9.99 7.04
C PHE A 27 -7.27 -9.22 6.28
N THR A 28 -7.71 -8.10 6.87
CA THR A 28 -8.48 -7.08 6.16
C THR A 28 -7.54 -6.24 5.30
N LEU A 29 -7.85 -6.10 4.01
CA LEU A 29 -7.03 -5.35 3.06
C LEU A 29 -7.67 -4.00 2.75
N ALA A 30 -6.99 -2.92 3.10
CA ALA A 30 -7.43 -1.57 2.81
C ALA A 30 -6.36 -0.80 2.03
N SER A 31 -6.77 0.01 1.06
CA SER A 31 -5.83 0.95 0.44
C SER A 31 -5.55 2.13 1.37
N LEU A 32 -4.36 2.72 1.27
CA LEU A 32 -4.00 3.99 1.88
C LEU A 32 -3.23 4.84 0.87
N SER A 33 -3.95 5.58 0.05
CA SER A 33 -3.41 6.28 -1.12
C SER A 33 -3.72 7.77 -1.09
N ASN A 34 -2.82 8.57 -1.69
CA ASN A 34 -3.09 9.98 -2.02
C ASN A 34 -4.00 10.13 -3.25
N GLY A 35 -4.26 9.04 -3.97
CA GLY A 35 -5.24 9.00 -5.05
C GLY A 35 -6.67 9.10 -4.51
N ASN A 36 -7.58 9.65 -5.33
CA ASN A 36 -8.99 9.73 -4.96
C ASN A 36 -9.66 8.35 -5.01
N VAL A 37 -10.81 8.23 -4.34
CA VAL A 37 -11.57 6.97 -4.24
C VAL A 37 -11.94 6.42 -5.62
N ALA A 38 -12.38 7.26 -6.55
CA ALA A 38 -12.75 6.83 -7.89
C ALA A 38 -11.58 6.22 -8.67
N LEU A 39 -10.37 6.79 -8.52
CA LEU A 39 -9.15 6.24 -9.12
C LEU A 39 -8.87 4.84 -8.58
N ILE A 40 -8.82 4.68 -7.26
CA ILE A 40 -8.49 3.41 -6.61
C ILE A 40 -9.54 2.33 -6.94
N VAL A 41 -10.82 2.69 -6.95
CA VAL A 41 -11.91 1.77 -7.34
C VAL A 41 -11.77 1.31 -8.80
N ASN A 42 -11.47 2.23 -9.72
CA ASN A 42 -11.31 1.87 -11.14
C ASN A 42 -10.08 0.98 -11.37
N MET A 43 -8.96 1.30 -10.72
CA MET A 43 -7.76 0.45 -10.75
C MET A 43 -8.04 -0.93 -10.16
N ALA A 44 -8.74 -1.00 -9.03
CA ALA A 44 -9.10 -2.26 -8.39
C ALA A 44 -9.99 -3.13 -9.28
N LYS A 45 -11.02 -2.54 -9.89
CA LYS A 45 -11.90 -3.25 -10.82
C LYS A 45 -11.17 -3.76 -12.06
N ARG A 46 -10.31 -2.92 -12.65
CA ARG A 46 -9.51 -3.31 -13.81
C ARG A 46 -8.51 -4.42 -13.47
N GLY A 47 -7.76 -4.22 -12.41
CA GLY A 47 -6.67 -5.11 -11.98
C GLY A 47 -7.14 -6.29 -11.14
N ARG A 48 -8.44 -6.41 -10.82
CA ARG A 48 -8.99 -7.42 -9.90
C ARG A 48 -8.33 -7.40 -8.52
N ILE A 49 -7.95 -6.22 -8.05
CA ILE A 49 -7.31 -6.05 -6.74
C ILE A 49 -8.37 -6.23 -5.66
N PRO A 50 -8.20 -7.19 -4.73
CA PRO A 50 -9.26 -7.64 -3.82
C PRO A 50 -9.35 -6.80 -2.53
N TRP A 51 -9.45 -5.46 -2.63
CA TRP A 51 -9.65 -4.61 -1.46
C TRP A 51 -10.93 -4.96 -0.69
N ASP A 52 -10.85 -4.95 0.63
CA ASP A 52 -12.04 -4.94 1.52
C ASP A 52 -12.55 -3.52 1.72
N MET A 53 -11.65 -2.53 1.75
CA MET A 53 -11.97 -1.13 1.94
C MET A 53 -11.05 -0.24 1.10
N VAL A 54 -11.61 0.83 0.54
CA VAL A 54 -10.84 1.88 -0.12
C VAL A 54 -10.73 3.08 0.82
N LEU A 55 -9.53 3.29 1.34
CA LEU A 55 -9.15 4.40 2.21
C LEU A 55 -8.04 5.22 1.55
N GLY A 56 -7.78 6.39 2.08
CA GLY A 56 -6.73 7.30 1.63
C GLY A 56 -7.06 8.75 1.87
N ALA A 57 -6.37 9.66 1.19
CA ALA A 57 -6.43 11.09 1.44
C ALA A 57 -7.83 11.68 1.36
N GLU A 58 -8.64 11.27 0.38
CA GLU A 58 -10.00 11.79 0.21
C GLU A 58 -10.93 11.42 1.37
N VAL A 59 -10.74 10.21 1.95
CA VAL A 59 -11.53 9.72 3.09
C VAL A 59 -11.02 10.28 4.42
N ALA A 60 -9.70 10.35 4.59
CA ALA A 60 -9.09 10.87 5.81
C ALA A 60 -9.10 12.42 5.88
N GLY A 61 -9.23 13.10 4.74
CA GLY A 61 -9.11 14.55 4.65
C GLY A 61 -7.68 15.08 4.71
N TYR A 62 -6.69 14.21 4.67
CA TYR A 62 -5.25 14.53 4.79
C TYR A 62 -4.44 13.69 3.81
N TYR A 63 -3.38 14.30 3.23
CA TYR A 63 -2.44 13.61 2.34
C TYR A 63 -1.27 13.00 3.10
N LYS A 64 -0.82 11.82 2.68
CA LYS A 64 0.47 11.28 3.11
C LYS A 64 1.61 12.26 2.68
N PRO A 65 2.61 12.55 3.52
CA PRO A 65 2.97 11.85 4.76
C PRO A 65 2.41 12.49 6.05
N GLN A 66 1.33 13.26 6.00
CA GLN A 66 0.73 13.82 7.22
C GLN A 66 0.24 12.70 8.15
N ARG A 67 0.52 12.84 9.46
CA ARG A 67 0.19 11.84 10.49
C ARG A 67 -1.28 11.42 10.46
N GLU A 68 -2.16 12.39 10.25
CA GLU A 68 -3.61 12.25 10.23
C GLU A 68 -4.07 11.30 9.12
N ALA A 69 -3.37 11.29 7.98
CA ALA A 69 -3.69 10.36 6.87
C ALA A 69 -3.61 8.90 7.32
N TYR A 70 -2.61 8.55 8.13
CA TYR A 70 -2.44 7.19 8.66
C TYR A 70 -3.35 6.93 9.85
N SER A 71 -3.34 7.79 10.87
CA SER A 71 -4.08 7.56 12.11
C SER A 71 -5.59 7.52 11.91
N ILE A 72 -6.16 8.43 11.11
CA ILE A 72 -7.59 8.43 10.79
C ILE A 72 -7.96 7.17 10.00
N SER A 73 -7.17 6.80 8.99
CA SER A 73 -7.45 5.59 8.20
C SER A 73 -7.45 4.33 9.05
N VAL A 74 -6.52 4.19 9.99
CA VAL A 74 -6.51 3.05 10.93
C VAL A 74 -7.69 3.08 11.88
N SER A 75 -8.04 4.26 12.41
CA SER A 75 -9.17 4.42 13.32
C SER A 75 -10.53 4.10 12.68
N LEU A 76 -10.69 4.37 11.38
CA LEU A 76 -11.89 4.01 10.62
C LEU A 76 -12.10 2.48 10.52
N LEU A 77 -11.03 1.70 10.67
CA LEU A 77 -11.09 0.24 10.75
C LEU A 77 -11.30 -0.27 12.18
N GLY A 78 -11.43 0.62 13.17
CA GLY A 78 -11.58 0.27 14.58
C GLY A 78 -10.31 -0.34 15.18
N LEU A 79 -9.14 -0.02 14.66
CA LEU A 79 -7.86 -0.58 15.06
C LEU A 79 -6.98 0.46 15.77
N ASP A 80 -6.10 -0.02 16.65
CA ASP A 80 -4.95 0.73 17.12
C ASP A 80 -3.81 0.68 16.07
N PRO A 81 -2.93 1.70 16.00
CA PRO A 81 -1.86 1.75 15.01
C PRO A 81 -0.99 0.49 14.93
N ASN A 82 -0.63 -0.11 16.07
CA ASN A 82 0.20 -1.32 16.14
C ASN A 82 -0.49 -2.60 15.63
N GLN A 83 -1.80 -2.55 15.38
CA GLN A 83 -2.58 -3.64 14.78
C GLN A 83 -2.65 -3.54 13.25
N ALA A 84 -2.16 -2.44 12.68
CA ALA A 84 -2.13 -2.21 11.25
C ALA A 84 -0.71 -2.35 10.69
N LEU A 85 -0.57 -2.99 9.53
CA LEU A 85 0.68 -3.12 8.79
C LEU A 85 0.61 -2.22 7.54
N MET A 86 1.44 -1.19 7.48
CA MET A 86 1.63 -0.41 6.26
C MET A 86 2.56 -1.15 5.31
N VAL A 87 2.07 -1.42 4.11
CA VAL A 87 2.84 -2.08 3.04
C VAL A 87 3.10 -1.05 1.95
N ALA A 88 4.36 -0.78 1.64
CA ALA A 88 4.74 0.17 0.60
C ALA A 88 6.10 -0.16 -0.03
N ALA A 89 6.35 0.42 -1.19
CA ALA A 89 7.64 0.35 -1.89
C ALA A 89 8.53 1.58 -1.61
N HIS A 90 8.06 2.55 -0.82
CA HIS A 90 8.74 3.82 -0.59
C HIS A 90 9.17 3.99 0.86
N ASN A 91 10.47 4.21 1.07
CA ASN A 91 11.05 4.37 2.41
C ASN A 91 10.37 5.50 3.20
N GLY A 92 10.13 6.65 2.58
CA GLY A 92 9.53 7.81 3.25
C GLY A 92 8.10 7.56 3.75
N ASP A 93 7.30 6.80 3.00
CA ASP A 93 5.94 6.44 3.38
C ASP A 93 5.94 5.52 4.62
N LEU A 94 6.83 4.52 4.63
CA LEU A 94 6.98 3.60 5.75
C LEU A 94 7.53 4.25 7.01
N VAL A 95 8.46 5.20 6.88
CA VAL A 95 8.96 5.98 8.03
C VAL A 95 7.82 6.79 8.65
N ALA A 96 7.04 7.50 7.84
CA ALA A 96 5.89 8.28 8.31
C ALA A 96 4.82 7.39 8.98
N ALA A 97 4.57 6.18 8.45
CA ALA A 97 3.67 5.21 9.06
C ALA A 97 4.21 4.70 10.42
N ALA A 98 5.51 4.39 10.51
CA ALA A 98 6.15 3.96 11.75
C ALA A 98 6.09 5.05 12.84
N ASP A 99 6.25 6.32 12.47
CA ASP A 99 6.15 7.47 13.39
C ASP A 99 4.74 7.64 14.00
N VAL A 100 3.74 7.07 13.36
CA VAL A 100 2.36 7.01 13.89
C VAL A 100 2.14 5.77 14.77
N GLY A 101 3.02 4.78 14.67
CA GLY A 101 2.97 3.53 15.44
C GLY A 101 2.47 2.32 14.64
N LEU A 102 2.32 2.43 13.32
CA LEU A 102 2.00 1.28 12.47
C LEU A 102 3.21 0.34 12.37
N ARG A 103 2.94 -0.93 12.17
CA ARG A 103 3.94 -1.88 11.67
C ARG A 103 4.21 -1.62 10.19
N THR A 104 5.36 -2.05 9.70
CA THR A 104 5.83 -1.67 8.36
C THR A 104 6.36 -2.86 7.57
N ALA A 105 6.02 -2.92 6.28
CA ALA A 105 6.54 -3.88 5.33
C ALA A 105 7.03 -3.16 4.06
N PHE A 106 8.31 -3.30 3.76
CA PHE A 106 8.89 -2.80 2.52
C PHE A 106 8.79 -3.88 1.45
N VAL A 107 8.13 -3.56 0.33
CA VAL A 107 8.03 -4.46 -0.84
C VAL A 107 8.81 -3.86 -1.99
N ARG A 108 9.77 -4.60 -2.53
CA ARG A 108 10.64 -4.12 -3.60
C ARG A 108 9.89 -3.91 -4.90
N ARG A 109 10.14 -2.75 -5.55
CA ARG A 109 9.63 -2.40 -6.89
C ARG A 109 10.76 -1.77 -7.71
N PRO A 110 11.74 -2.57 -8.17
CA PRO A 110 12.99 -2.06 -8.72
C PRO A 110 12.85 -1.36 -10.09
N THR A 111 11.69 -1.47 -10.73
CA THR A 111 11.42 -0.85 -12.04
C THR A 111 10.18 0.05 -12.04
N GLU A 112 9.71 0.50 -10.87
CA GLU A 112 8.54 1.38 -10.74
C GLU A 112 8.73 2.68 -11.55
N TYR A 113 9.94 3.23 -11.50
CA TYR A 113 10.33 4.44 -12.25
C TYR A 113 11.12 4.13 -13.52
N GLY A 114 10.99 2.91 -14.04
CA GLY A 114 11.68 2.45 -15.25
C GLY A 114 13.04 1.78 -14.98
N PRO A 115 13.75 1.36 -16.04
CA PRO A 115 14.93 0.50 -15.94
C PRO A 115 16.14 1.16 -15.25
N ASN A 116 16.16 2.49 -15.16
CA ASN A 116 17.24 3.26 -14.55
C ASN A 116 16.86 3.82 -13.18
N GLN A 117 15.90 3.20 -12.49
CA GLN A 117 15.51 3.59 -11.16
C GLN A 117 16.70 3.59 -10.20
N ASN A 118 16.82 4.65 -9.39
CA ASN A 118 17.85 4.82 -8.37
C ASN A 118 17.28 5.20 -6.99
N LEU A 119 15.96 5.21 -6.86
CA LEU A 119 15.25 5.51 -5.62
C LEU A 119 14.51 4.26 -5.11
N ASP A 120 14.45 4.11 -3.81
CA ASP A 120 13.67 3.08 -3.12
C ASP A 120 13.94 1.63 -3.61
N LEU A 121 15.18 1.35 -4.07
CA LEU A 121 15.59 0.01 -4.46
C LEU A 121 15.72 -0.93 -3.26
N GLU A 122 16.16 -0.37 -2.13
CA GLU A 122 16.42 -1.11 -0.89
C GLU A 122 15.87 -0.36 0.32
N PRO A 123 15.53 -1.08 1.40
CA PRO A 123 15.13 -0.46 2.65
C PRO A 123 16.30 0.34 3.24
N LYS A 124 16.04 1.61 3.57
CA LYS A 124 17.01 2.53 4.20
C LYS A 124 16.86 2.58 5.73
N HIS A 125 15.81 1.96 6.26
CA HIS A 125 15.48 1.92 7.67
C HIS A 125 15.14 0.49 8.09
N LYS A 126 15.09 0.25 9.41
CA LYS A 126 14.63 -1.03 9.93
C LYS A 126 13.10 -1.08 9.85
N PHE A 127 12.58 -1.95 9.00
CA PHE A 127 11.15 -2.25 8.90
C PHE A 127 10.85 -3.63 9.47
N ASP A 128 9.60 -3.91 9.84
CA ASP A 128 9.22 -5.21 10.43
C ASP A 128 9.35 -6.34 9.42
N PHE A 129 9.03 -6.07 8.16
CA PHE A 129 9.15 -7.02 7.05
C PHE A 129 9.85 -6.36 5.86
N ILE A 130 10.61 -7.15 5.13
CA ILE A 130 11.21 -6.80 3.85
C ILE A 130 10.91 -7.96 2.92
N ALA A 131 10.17 -7.67 1.83
CA ALA A 131 9.72 -8.68 0.89
C ALA A 131 10.10 -8.32 -0.55
N ASP A 132 10.40 -9.33 -1.35
CA ASP A 132 10.71 -9.14 -2.76
C ASP A 132 9.45 -8.82 -3.59
N ASP A 133 8.30 -9.38 -3.16
CA ASP A 133 6.99 -9.16 -3.76
C ASP A 133 5.84 -9.48 -2.78
N PHE A 134 4.60 -9.42 -3.22
CA PHE A 134 3.44 -9.75 -2.39
C PHE A 134 3.30 -11.24 -2.09
N LEU A 135 3.85 -12.13 -2.91
CA LEU A 135 3.85 -13.57 -2.63
C LEU A 135 4.82 -13.89 -1.50
N ASP A 136 6.02 -13.31 -1.55
CA ASP A 136 7.00 -13.41 -0.47
C ASP A 136 6.45 -12.81 0.84
N LEU A 137 5.78 -11.65 0.77
CA LEU A 137 5.14 -11.07 1.95
C LEU A 137 4.06 -12.00 2.54
N ALA A 138 3.26 -12.63 1.70
CA ALA A 138 2.25 -13.59 2.14
C ALA A 138 2.90 -14.81 2.82
N ASP A 139 4.01 -15.35 2.29
CA ASP A 139 4.79 -16.42 2.91
C ASP A 139 5.31 -16.01 4.30
N GLN A 140 5.92 -14.84 4.43
CA GLN A 140 6.44 -14.32 5.69
C GLN A 140 5.34 -14.11 6.74
N LEU A 141 4.11 -13.80 6.32
CA LEU A 141 2.94 -13.62 7.21
C LEU A 141 2.15 -14.91 7.46
N GLY A 142 2.59 -16.03 6.88
CA GLY A 142 1.99 -17.36 7.08
C GLY A 142 0.61 -17.51 6.42
N CYS A 143 0.47 -16.91 5.23
CA CYS A 143 -0.76 -17.00 4.42
C CYS A 143 -0.61 -18.01 3.29
#